data_2c76f75a671e99ae0b2ed08e967d198c
#
_entry.id   2c76f75a671e99ae0b2ed08e967d198c
#
_cell.length_a   1.000
_cell.length_b   1.000
_cell.length_c   1.000
_cell.angle_alpha   90.00
_cell.angle_beta   90.00
_cell.angle_gamma   90.00
#
_symmetry.space_group_name_H-M   'P 1'
#
loop_
_entity.id
_entity.type
_entity.pdbx_description
1 polymer ?
#
loop_
_entity_poly.entity_id
_entity_poly.type
_entity_poly.pdbx_seq_one_letter_code
_entity_poly.pdbx_strand_id
1 'polypeptide(L)'
;VAARPTPPLPTPVPIIDLPQTIPTAAPQADPAARIEIPELGIDLQVVPGDGVNAPYYKAAEYPAPFKLPGQGGRSMIYAHAQKGMFGPLFNGKVGQHVDVTLASGRELHYAIREYYAHWPVDDLRWFQPGDHEQLLLVTCTTYNPNDPRIVAVAEPV
;
A
#
# COMPACT_ATOMS: atom_id res chain seq x y z
N VAL A 1 1.85 -77.13 20.10
CA VAL A 1 2.09 -75.76 20.44
C VAL A 1 1.20 -74.91 19.54
N ALA A 2 0.13 -74.32 20.12
CA ALA A 2 -0.80 -73.51 19.40
C ALA A 2 -0.08 -72.21 18.92
N ALA A 3 -0.06 -71.97 17.65
CA ALA A 3 0.45 -70.72 17.10
C ALA A 3 -0.39 -69.55 17.66
N ARG A 4 0.27 -68.59 18.24
CA ARG A 4 -0.40 -67.39 18.67
C ARG A 4 -1.04 -66.76 17.44
N PRO A 5 -2.32 -66.36 17.47
CA PRO A 5 -2.90 -65.60 16.38
C PRO A 5 -2.15 -64.29 16.26
N THR A 6 -1.61 -64.03 15.10
CA THR A 6 -1.02 -62.77 14.80
C THR A 6 -2.09 -61.69 14.96
N PRO A 7 -1.88 -60.64 15.75
CA PRO A 7 -2.86 -59.59 15.84
C PRO A 7 -3.07 -59.00 14.42
N PRO A 8 -4.32 -58.76 14.06
CA PRO A 8 -4.58 -58.17 12.76
C PRO A 8 -3.79 -56.87 12.65
N LEU A 9 -3.06 -56.71 11.53
CA LEU A 9 -2.43 -55.44 11.18
C LEU A 9 -3.47 -54.34 11.35
N PRO A 10 -3.11 -53.26 12.02
CA PRO A 10 -4.03 -52.13 12.10
C PRO A 10 -4.42 -51.75 10.67
N THR A 11 -5.72 -51.80 10.43
CA THR A 11 -6.29 -51.30 9.17
C THR A 11 -5.74 -49.89 8.99
N PRO A 12 -5.10 -49.57 7.86
CA PRO A 12 -4.71 -48.19 7.64
C PRO A 12 -5.97 -47.37 7.77
N VAL A 13 -5.96 -46.50 8.74
CA VAL A 13 -7.00 -45.49 8.87
C VAL A 13 -7.02 -44.77 7.51
N PRO A 14 -8.15 -44.80 6.78
CA PRO A 14 -8.19 -44.02 5.55
C PRO A 14 -7.76 -42.64 5.95
N ILE A 15 -6.70 -42.16 5.32
CA ILE A 15 -6.38 -40.74 5.36
C ILE A 15 -7.66 -40.12 4.83
N ILE A 16 -8.53 -39.71 5.73
CA ILE A 16 -9.60 -38.85 5.35
C ILE A 16 -8.84 -37.65 4.75
N ASP A 17 -8.87 -37.59 3.44
CA ASP A 17 -8.63 -36.34 2.76
C ASP A 17 -9.69 -35.40 3.32
N LEU A 18 -9.41 -34.86 4.48
CA LEU A 18 -10.06 -33.66 4.92
C LEU A 18 -9.95 -32.76 3.73
N PRO A 19 -11.10 -32.27 3.19
CA PRO A 19 -11.00 -31.26 2.19
C PRO A 19 -9.99 -30.30 2.79
N GLN A 20 -8.78 -30.33 2.27
CA GLN A 20 -7.84 -29.30 2.57
C GLN A 20 -8.61 -28.07 2.18
N THR A 21 -9.26 -27.46 3.15
CA THR A 21 -9.41 -26.03 3.07
C THR A 21 -8.01 -25.61 2.81
N ILE A 22 -7.69 -25.48 1.50
CA ILE A 22 -6.55 -24.70 1.12
C ILE A 22 -6.69 -23.49 2.01
N PRO A 23 -5.82 -23.30 3.03
CA PRO A 23 -5.92 -22.10 3.80
C PRO A 23 -5.98 -21.02 2.74
N THR A 24 -7.10 -20.32 2.70
CA THR A 24 -7.24 -19.19 1.79
C THR A 24 -5.99 -18.40 2.10
N ALA A 25 -4.99 -18.56 1.24
CA ALA A 25 -3.70 -17.97 1.49
C ALA A 25 -4.01 -16.53 1.87
N ALA A 26 -3.64 -16.13 3.09
CA ALA A 26 -3.80 -14.76 3.52
C ALA A 26 -3.46 -13.93 2.29
N PRO A 27 -4.35 -13.03 1.82
CA PRO A 27 -4.19 -12.41 0.52
C PRO A 27 -2.74 -11.98 0.43
N GLN A 28 -2.01 -12.56 -0.52
CA GLN A 28 -0.59 -12.28 -0.67
C GLN A 28 -0.47 -10.78 -0.75
N ALA A 29 0.41 -10.21 0.05
CA ALA A 29 0.66 -8.79 0.01
C ALA A 29 0.94 -8.40 -1.44
N ASP A 30 0.14 -7.50 -1.96
CA ASP A 30 0.26 -6.99 -3.31
C ASP A 30 0.59 -5.50 -3.22
N PRO A 31 1.85 -5.16 -2.96
CA PRO A 31 2.25 -3.79 -2.73
C PRO A 31 2.20 -2.97 -4.02
N ALA A 32 2.15 -1.65 -3.87
CA ALA A 32 2.28 -0.75 -5.00
C ALA A 32 3.66 -0.91 -5.64
N ALA A 33 3.71 -0.94 -6.96
CA ALA A 33 4.94 -1.03 -7.74
C ALA A 33 5.21 0.24 -8.57
N ARG A 34 4.15 0.98 -8.92
CA ARG A 34 4.26 2.20 -9.73
C ARG A 34 3.11 3.15 -9.40
N ILE A 35 3.39 4.43 -9.45
CA ILE A 35 2.38 5.48 -9.34
C ILE A 35 2.51 6.46 -10.48
N GLU A 36 1.39 6.83 -11.08
CA GLU A 36 1.30 7.81 -12.14
C GLU A 36 0.24 8.85 -11.82
N ILE A 37 0.57 10.11 -12.04
CA ILE A 37 -0.37 11.23 -12.00
C ILE A 37 -0.19 11.99 -13.31
N PRO A 38 -0.91 11.59 -14.37
CA PRO A 38 -0.65 12.10 -15.72
C PRO A 38 -0.73 13.61 -15.84
N GLU A 39 -1.69 14.24 -15.17
CA GLU A 39 -1.89 15.68 -15.22
C GLU A 39 -0.73 16.47 -14.60
N LEU A 40 0.05 15.83 -13.76
CA LEU A 40 1.23 16.41 -13.11
C LEU A 40 2.55 15.93 -13.71
N GLY A 41 2.50 14.98 -14.65
CA GLY A 41 3.69 14.36 -15.20
C GLY A 41 4.47 13.51 -14.19
N ILE A 42 3.82 13.02 -13.14
CA ILE A 42 4.43 12.13 -12.16
C ILE A 42 4.32 10.70 -12.66
N ASP A 43 5.45 10.01 -12.67
CA ASP A 43 5.57 8.60 -13.03
C ASP A 43 6.78 8.01 -12.28
N LEU A 44 6.50 7.25 -11.21
CA LEU A 44 7.53 6.75 -10.31
C LEU A 44 7.33 5.28 -9.98
N GLN A 45 8.45 4.57 -9.89
CA GLN A 45 8.47 3.28 -9.22
C GLN A 45 8.16 3.47 -7.74
N VAL A 46 7.34 2.58 -7.16
CA VAL A 46 7.06 2.55 -5.74
C VAL A 46 7.77 1.35 -5.11
N VAL A 47 8.42 1.58 -3.99
CA VAL A 47 9.11 0.54 -3.20
C VAL A 47 8.56 0.54 -1.78
N PRO A 48 8.69 -0.58 -1.05
CA PRO A 48 8.38 -0.59 0.38
C PRO A 48 9.23 0.43 1.12
N GLY A 49 8.60 1.27 1.95
CA GLY A 49 9.28 2.29 2.75
C GLY A 49 9.39 1.90 4.22
N ASP A 50 10.23 2.63 4.93
CA ASP A 50 10.39 2.50 6.39
C ASP A 50 9.61 3.56 7.18
N GLY A 51 8.96 4.49 6.48
CA GLY A 51 8.21 5.59 7.08
C GLY A 51 9.08 6.77 7.55
N VAL A 52 10.37 6.71 7.35
CA VAL A 52 11.32 7.74 7.79
C VAL A 52 12.10 8.31 6.60
N ASN A 53 12.66 7.45 5.78
CA ASN A 53 13.51 7.82 4.65
C ASN A 53 12.75 7.68 3.33
N ALA A 54 12.86 8.70 2.49
CA ALA A 54 12.35 8.63 1.13
C ALA A 54 13.51 8.32 0.17
N PRO A 55 13.35 7.32 -0.73
CA PRO A 55 14.38 7.02 -1.72
C PRO A 55 14.46 8.12 -2.77
N TYR A 56 15.64 8.29 -3.39
CA TYR A 56 15.78 9.16 -4.53
C TYR A 56 15.23 8.50 -5.80
N TYR A 57 14.55 9.28 -6.61
CA TYR A 57 13.97 8.89 -7.90
C TYR A 57 12.93 7.76 -7.82
N LYS A 58 12.40 7.52 -6.62
CA LYS A 58 11.33 6.55 -6.36
C LYS A 58 10.38 7.12 -5.33
N ALA A 59 9.18 6.57 -5.30
CA ALA A 59 8.26 6.77 -4.20
C ALA A 59 8.34 5.58 -3.24
N ALA A 60 7.93 5.79 -2.01
CA ALA A 60 7.91 4.75 -0.99
C ALA A 60 6.50 4.58 -0.43
N GLU A 61 6.14 3.34 -0.15
CA GLU A 61 4.90 2.98 0.49
C GLU A 61 5.09 2.94 2.00
N TYR A 62 4.23 3.65 2.73
CA TYR A 62 4.34 3.75 4.18
C TYR A 62 3.99 2.40 4.83
N PRO A 63 4.79 1.93 5.80
CA PRO A 63 4.57 0.62 6.42
C PRO A 63 3.34 0.59 7.33
N ALA A 64 3.03 -0.58 7.89
CA ALA A 64 1.98 -0.71 8.89
C ALA A 64 2.10 0.37 9.98
N PRO A 65 0.99 0.92 10.52
CA PRO A 65 -0.37 0.40 10.45
C PRO A 65 -1.17 0.77 9.19
N PHE A 66 -0.57 1.50 8.25
CA PHE A 66 -1.25 1.78 6.99
C PHE A 66 -1.45 0.49 6.19
N LYS A 67 -2.55 0.45 5.46
CA LYS A 67 -2.82 -0.66 4.55
C LYS A 67 -2.14 -0.45 3.21
N LEU A 68 -1.99 -1.52 2.46
CA LEU A 68 -1.59 -1.43 1.06
C LEU A 68 -2.76 -0.92 0.22
N PRO A 69 -2.50 -0.21 -0.90
CA PRO A 69 -3.56 0.18 -1.82
C PRO A 69 -4.40 -1.02 -2.26
N GLY A 70 -5.71 -0.83 -2.33
CA GLY A 70 -6.64 -1.87 -2.73
C GLY A 70 -7.14 -2.78 -1.60
N GLN A 71 -6.73 -2.56 -0.35
CA GLN A 71 -7.14 -3.39 0.79
C GLN A 71 -8.29 -2.81 1.62
N GLY A 72 -8.93 -1.75 1.14
CA GLY A 72 -10.11 -1.17 1.80
C GLY A 72 -9.81 -0.31 3.01
N GLY A 73 -8.61 0.22 3.12
CA GLY A 73 -8.21 1.13 4.18
C GLY A 73 -7.34 2.26 3.66
N ARG A 74 -6.80 3.03 4.59
CA ARG A 74 -5.91 4.14 4.26
C ARG A 74 -4.51 3.62 3.97
N SER A 75 -3.98 4.00 2.81
CA SER A 75 -2.60 3.78 2.42
C SER A 75 -1.90 5.12 2.20
N MET A 76 -0.58 5.12 2.24
CA MET A 76 0.21 6.33 2.04
C MET A 76 1.42 6.03 1.16
N ILE A 77 1.61 6.87 0.16
CA ILE A 77 2.80 6.87 -0.69
C ILE A 77 3.47 8.23 -0.56
N TYR A 78 4.75 8.23 -0.31
CA TYR A 78 5.53 9.46 -0.11
C TYR A 78 6.78 9.47 -0.98
N ALA A 79 7.24 10.66 -1.32
CA ALA A 79 8.45 10.87 -2.10
C ALA A 79 9.03 12.26 -1.84
N HIS A 80 10.29 12.46 -2.22
CA HIS A 80 10.91 13.78 -2.16
C HIS A 80 10.21 14.80 -3.05
N ALA A 81 10.19 16.05 -2.60
CA ALA A 81 9.63 17.20 -3.34
C ALA A 81 10.62 17.72 -4.36
N GLN A 82 11.04 16.87 -5.29
CA GLN A 82 12.01 17.24 -6.33
C GLN A 82 11.44 16.96 -7.72
N LYS A 83 12.00 17.66 -8.71
CA LYS A 83 11.70 17.42 -10.11
C LYS A 83 11.97 15.93 -10.45
N GLY A 84 11.04 15.32 -11.16
CA GLY A 84 11.10 13.88 -11.47
C GLY A 84 10.65 12.98 -10.33
N MET A 85 10.19 13.56 -9.23
CA MET A 85 9.60 12.84 -8.08
C MET A 85 8.24 13.47 -7.73
N PHE A 86 7.96 13.81 -6.48
CA PHE A 86 6.71 14.46 -6.08
C PHE A 86 6.76 16.00 -6.11
N GLY A 87 7.82 16.60 -6.65
CA GLY A 87 7.88 18.06 -6.85
C GLY A 87 6.65 18.61 -7.57
N PRO A 88 6.19 18.01 -8.69
CA PRO A 88 4.98 18.48 -9.36
C PRO A 88 3.70 18.43 -8.53
N LEU A 89 3.69 17.71 -7.40
CA LEU A 89 2.54 17.68 -6.50
C LEU A 89 2.23 19.06 -5.91
N PHE A 90 3.16 20.00 -5.95
CA PHE A 90 2.92 21.42 -5.63
C PHE A 90 1.77 22.01 -6.46
N ASN A 91 1.51 21.47 -7.63
CA ASN A 91 0.43 21.88 -8.52
C ASN A 91 -0.76 20.95 -8.46
N GLY A 92 -0.84 20.13 -7.41
CA GLY A 92 -1.95 19.20 -7.21
C GLY A 92 -3.29 19.91 -7.10
N LYS A 93 -4.32 19.31 -7.64
CA LYS A 93 -5.69 19.83 -7.64
C LYS A 93 -6.69 18.70 -7.47
N VAL A 94 -7.79 19.02 -6.82
CA VAL A 94 -8.95 18.11 -6.74
C VAL A 94 -9.41 17.76 -8.16
N GLY A 95 -9.70 16.48 -8.37
CA GLY A 95 -10.14 15.93 -9.66
C GLY A 95 -9.05 15.31 -10.51
N GLN A 96 -7.76 15.54 -10.18
CA GLN A 96 -6.66 14.91 -10.91
C GLN A 96 -6.62 13.41 -10.65
N HIS A 97 -6.25 12.64 -11.68
CA HIS A 97 -6.20 11.17 -11.61
C HIS A 97 -4.89 10.69 -11.00
N VAL A 98 -5.01 9.60 -10.24
CA VAL A 98 -3.86 8.90 -9.67
C VAL A 98 -4.03 7.42 -10.00
N ASP A 99 -3.09 6.89 -10.75
CA ASP A 99 -3.08 5.48 -11.13
C ASP A 99 -1.97 4.75 -10.38
N VAL A 100 -2.33 3.66 -9.71
CA VAL A 100 -1.38 2.82 -8.99
C VAL A 100 -1.38 1.44 -9.61
N THR A 101 -0.21 0.97 -10.05
CA THR A 101 -0.02 -0.39 -10.50
C THR A 101 0.60 -1.19 -9.36
N LEU A 102 -0.05 -2.28 -8.97
CA LEU A 102 0.44 -3.18 -7.93
C LEU A 102 1.48 -4.15 -8.48
N ALA A 103 2.20 -4.82 -7.59
CA ALA A 103 3.22 -5.80 -7.97
C ALA A 103 2.67 -6.95 -8.82
N SER A 104 1.39 -7.31 -8.65
CA SER A 104 0.71 -8.31 -9.48
C SER A 104 0.38 -7.84 -10.89
N GLY A 105 0.52 -6.54 -11.17
CA GLY A 105 0.07 -5.90 -12.41
C GLY A 105 -1.35 -5.36 -12.36
N ARG A 106 -2.08 -5.58 -11.25
CA ARG A 106 -3.40 -5.01 -11.06
C ARG A 106 -3.31 -3.49 -11.00
N GLU A 107 -4.20 -2.81 -11.70
CA GLU A 107 -4.27 -1.35 -11.72
C GLU A 107 -5.41 -0.86 -10.83
N LEU A 108 -5.12 0.18 -10.05
CA LEU A 108 -6.08 0.88 -9.21
C LEU A 108 -6.16 2.33 -9.66
N HIS A 109 -7.38 2.85 -9.77
CA HIS A 109 -7.64 4.19 -10.24
C HIS A 109 -8.25 5.02 -9.13
N TYR A 110 -7.65 6.17 -8.87
CA TYR A 110 -8.09 7.13 -7.86
C TYR A 110 -8.23 8.51 -8.49
N ALA A 111 -8.92 9.39 -7.79
CA ALA A 111 -8.89 10.82 -8.07
C ALA A 111 -8.64 11.59 -6.78
N ILE A 112 -7.91 12.68 -6.86
CA ILE A 112 -7.68 13.56 -5.72
C ILE A 112 -9.00 14.20 -5.32
N ARG A 113 -9.37 14.04 -4.06
CA ARG A 113 -10.60 14.60 -3.48
C ARG A 113 -10.34 15.74 -2.53
N GLU A 114 -9.17 15.76 -1.89
CA GLU A 114 -8.75 16.81 -1.00
C GLU A 114 -7.27 17.11 -1.26
N TYR A 115 -6.89 18.37 -1.17
CA TYR A 115 -5.52 18.81 -1.37
C TYR A 115 -5.15 19.86 -0.35
N TYR A 116 -4.08 19.61 0.38
CA TYR A 116 -3.57 20.47 1.44
C TYR A 116 -2.12 20.86 1.12
N ALA A 117 -1.90 22.12 0.77
CA ALA A 117 -0.59 22.64 0.41
C ALA A 117 0.33 22.85 1.62
N HIS A 118 -0.25 23.01 2.82
CA HIS A 118 0.48 23.37 4.04
C HIS A 118 -0.07 22.59 5.25
N TRP A 119 0.04 21.26 5.20
CA TRP A 119 -0.38 20.44 6.32
C TRP A 119 0.68 20.45 7.43
N PRO A 120 0.35 20.90 8.67
CA PRO A 120 1.32 20.91 9.77
C PRO A 120 1.83 19.52 10.12
N VAL A 121 3.15 19.38 10.35
CA VAL A 121 3.76 18.08 10.65
C VAL A 121 3.33 17.51 12.00
N ASP A 122 2.88 18.34 12.91
CA ASP A 122 2.38 17.94 14.23
C ASP A 122 0.89 17.57 14.22
N ASP A 123 0.20 17.77 13.10
CA ASP A 123 -1.19 17.34 12.93
C ASP A 123 -1.20 15.91 12.38
N LEU A 124 -1.45 14.96 13.25
CA LEU A 124 -1.35 13.53 12.95
C LEU A 124 -2.67 12.90 12.48
N ARG A 125 -3.67 13.69 12.09
CA ARG A 125 -4.98 13.15 11.65
C ARG A 125 -4.85 12.18 10.47
N TRP A 126 -3.93 12.44 9.56
CA TRP A 126 -3.69 11.56 8.40
C TRP A 126 -2.85 10.34 8.74
N PHE A 127 -2.18 10.33 9.89
CA PHE A 127 -1.39 9.20 10.36
C PHE A 127 -2.21 8.18 11.15
N GLN A 128 -3.54 8.28 11.11
CA GLN A 128 -4.44 7.30 11.70
C GLN A 128 -4.97 6.34 10.63
N PRO A 129 -5.15 5.05 10.96
CA PRO A 129 -5.81 4.12 10.05
C PRO A 129 -7.19 4.66 9.66
N GLY A 130 -7.54 4.55 8.38
CA GLY A 130 -8.87 4.89 7.88
C GLY A 130 -9.75 3.65 7.81
N ASP A 131 -11.06 3.88 7.71
CA ASP A 131 -12.08 2.84 7.65
C ASP A 131 -12.58 2.54 6.23
N HIS A 132 -12.06 3.23 5.24
CA HIS A 132 -12.38 3.04 3.83
C HIS A 132 -11.14 3.28 2.96
N GLU A 133 -11.23 2.85 1.70
CA GLU A 133 -10.12 3.00 0.75
C GLU A 133 -9.80 4.45 0.51
N GLN A 134 -8.61 4.87 0.93
CA GLN A 134 -8.04 6.19 0.67
C GLN A 134 -6.54 6.06 0.41
N LEU A 135 -6.05 6.80 -0.55
CA LEU A 135 -4.63 6.90 -0.84
C LEU A 135 -4.14 8.31 -0.50
N LEU A 136 -3.21 8.40 0.42
CA LEU A 136 -2.53 9.65 0.75
C LEU A 136 -1.25 9.76 -0.06
N LEU A 137 -1.04 10.93 -0.66
CA LEU A 137 0.20 11.29 -1.33
C LEU A 137 0.85 12.40 -0.52
N VAL A 138 2.05 12.17 -0.03
CA VAL A 138 2.71 13.08 0.90
C VAL A 138 4.09 13.46 0.39
N THR A 139 4.40 14.73 0.44
CA THR A 139 5.74 15.24 0.15
C THR A 139 6.09 16.42 1.04
N CYS A 140 7.38 16.74 1.12
CA CYS A 140 7.87 17.89 1.86
C CYS A 140 7.59 19.20 1.12
N THR A 141 7.51 20.31 1.84
CA THR A 141 7.49 21.66 1.23
C THR A 141 8.88 22.25 1.13
N THR A 142 9.76 21.88 2.07
CA THR A 142 11.15 22.33 2.12
C THR A 142 12.05 21.21 2.61
N TYR A 143 13.35 21.45 2.71
CA TYR A 143 14.31 20.51 3.31
C TYR A 143 14.23 20.43 4.84
N ASN A 144 13.51 21.36 5.49
CA ASN A 144 13.34 21.34 6.93
C ASN A 144 12.23 20.34 7.31
N PRO A 145 12.54 19.31 8.12
CA PRO A 145 11.56 18.30 8.50
C PRO A 145 10.42 18.84 9.38
N ASN A 146 10.57 20.03 9.95
CA ASN A 146 9.54 20.68 10.77
C ASN A 146 8.57 21.55 9.95
N ASP A 147 8.84 21.75 8.67
CA ASP A 147 7.96 22.53 7.82
C ASP A 147 6.73 21.71 7.38
N PRO A 148 5.65 22.38 7.01
CA PRO A 148 4.43 21.71 6.58
C PRO A 148 4.66 20.75 5.41
N ARG A 149 3.77 19.79 5.30
CA ARG A 149 3.74 18.83 4.19
C ARG A 149 2.66 19.21 3.18
N ILE A 150 2.85 18.75 1.96
CA ILE A 150 1.74 18.64 1.01
C ILE A 150 1.10 17.28 1.22
N VAL A 151 -0.21 17.28 1.38
CA VAL A 151 -1.01 16.05 1.49
C VAL A 151 -2.12 16.10 0.46
N ALA A 152 -2.11 15.17 -0.46
CA ALA A 152 -3.22 14.94 -1.38
C ALA A 152 -3.94 13.66 -0.96
N VAL A 153 -5.26 13.74 -0.83
CA VAL A 153 -6.11 12.60 -0.46
C VAL A 153 -6.85 12.16 -1.70
N ALA A 154 -6.59 10.96 -2.14
CA ALA A 154 -7.23 10.37 -3.31
C ALA A 154 -8.16 9.23 -2.89
N GLU A 155 -9.27 9.09 -3.61
CA GLU A 155 -10.24 8.03 -3.39
C GLU A 155 -10.54 7.30 -4.70
N PRO A 156 -10.98 6.03 -4.64
CA PRO A 156 -11.30 5.25 -5.83
C PRO A 156 -12.37 5.93 -6.71
N VAL A 157 -12.19 5.79 -8.00
CA VAL A 157 -13.14 6.26 -9.01
C VAL A 157 -13.79 5.10 -9.73
#